data_64a61efbf4b9af07ea440c0aae50add5
#
_entry.id   64a61efbf4b9af07ea440c0aae50add5
#
_cell.length_a   1.000
_cell.length_b   1.000
_cell.length_c   1.000
_cell.angle_alpha   90.00
_cell.angle_beta   90.00
_cell.angle_gamma   90.00
#
_symmetry.space_group_name_H-M   'P 1'
#
loop_
_entity.id
_entity.type
_entity.pdbx_description
1 polymer ?
#
loop_
_entity_poly.entity_id
_entity_poly.type
_entity_poly.pdbx_seq_one_letter_code
_entity_poly.pdbx_strand_id
1 'polypeptide(L)'
;MKKFLASALSAAMLLSLLAGCGGGSGSTPAGSTPAGSNPASSGTPAPAGDKVIKIGVFEPASGDSASGGKKETLGIQFANSETPTVDIGGETYTVQLVLSDNGSSTDKAPSAAANLVSQNVAIVLGSYGSGVSMVASDIFKEAGVAAMGVTCTNPNVTAGNDHYFRICFLDNFQAQILVNFAMEKFDAKVAYCLGEAGNEYDQGLVAFFKQVFEANGGKVITDSFPTNNSDFNSYLNKAKAEGADVIFTPVSIAYATQIITQAQSLGITAPFLGSDTLDDNMVLDAANGTDIQLYVSTFYQEGGAPEFDEGIKNYINSNSAAKDANGGNDTIAAVTAMGYDAYYVALEAIKAAGSADPAAIKAALGSVTYTGVSGAIAFDSVGDAVRDTAYIKHSTNDGAWELETVQKAS
;
A
#
# COMPACT_ATOMS: atom_id res chain seq x y z
N MET A 1 -56.61 -10.88 -1.98
CA MET A 1 -57.67 -10.17 -1.23
C MET A 1 -57.01 -9.20 -0.24
N LYS A 2 -57.47 -7.93 -0.33
CA LYS A 2 -57.32 -6.80 0.63
C LYS A 2 -55.86 -6.31 0.86
N LYS A 3 -55.42 -5.21 0.33
CA LYS A 3 -55.78 -3.76 0.31
C LYS A 3 -55.07 -2.97 1.42
N PHE A 4 -54.19 -2.01 0.92
CA PHE A 4 -54.03 -0.60 1.30
C PHE A 4 -53.77 -0.20 2.76
N LEU A 5 -52.71 0.62 3.01
CA LEU A 5 -52.92 2.07 3.19
C LEU A 5 -51.58 2.84 3.10
N ALA A 6 -51.60 3.85 2.28
CA ALA A 6 -50.63 4.92 2.21
C ALA A 6 -51.02 6.03 3.20
N SER A 7 -50.07 6.77 3.73
CA SER A 7 -50.33 8.11 4.31
C SER A 7 -49.14 9.01 4.09
N ALA A 8 -49.36 10.01 3.24
CA ALA A 8 -48.54 11.21 3.05
C ALA A 8 -49.14 12.32 3.93
N LEU A 9 -48.35 13.21 4.46
CA LEU A 9 -48.63 14.63 4.80
C LEU A 9 -47.32 15.33 5.04
N SER A 10 -46.89 16.21 4.19
CA SER A 10 -47.21 17.64 3.93
C SER A 10 -46.42 18.61 4.78
N ALA A 11 -45.65 19.36 4.08
CA ALA A 11 -44.98 20.66 4.15
C ALA A 11 -45.49 21.69 5.18
N ALA A 12 -44.56 22.51 5.67
CA ALA A 12 -44.79 23.92 5.94
C ALA A 12 -43.49 24.73 5.87
N MET A 13 -43.44 25.66 4.91
CA MET A 13 -42.52 26.79 4.81
C MET A 13 -42.86 27.81 5.91
N LEU A 14 -41.83 28.55 6.36
CA LEU A 14 -42.00 29.92 6.82
C LEU A 14 -40.74 30.76 6.53
N LEU A 15 -40.88 31.65 5.57
CA LEU A 15 -40.04 32.84 5.33
C LEU A 15 -40.28 33.84 6.43
N SER A 16 -39.26 34.58 6.86
CA SER A 16 -39.40 35.94 7.39
C SER A 16 -38.20 36.82 6.99
N LEU A 17 -38.46 37.67 6.03
CA LEU A 17 -37.72 38.89 5.72
C LEU A 17 -38.10 39.96 6.74
N LEU A 18 -37.15 40.80 7.18
CA LEU A 18 -37.40 42.20 7.51
C LEU A 18 -36.13 43.02 7.38
N ALA A 19 -36.24 44.04 6.54
CA ALA A 19 -35.28 45.09 6.27
C ALA A 19 -35.37 46.20 7.34
N GLY A 20 -34.32 46.98 7.49
CA GLY A 20 -34.30 48.20 8.27
C GLY A 20 -33.22 49.17 7.80
N CYS A 21 -33.63 50.21 7.04
CA CYS A 21 -32.84 51.32 6.60
C CYS A 21 -32.73 52.45 7.65
N GLY A 22 -31.65 53.24 7.56
CA GLY A 22 -31.53 54.60 8.11
C GLY A 22 -30.07 55.01 8.18
N GLY A 23 -29.48 55.88 7.48
CA GLY A 23 -29.77 57.21 6.93
C GLY A 23 -29.08 58.27 7.80
N GLY A 24 -28.01 58.96 7.28
CA GLY A 24 -27.47 60.15 7.96
C GLY A 24 -26.20 60.73 7.33
N SER A 25 -26.35 61.75 6.53
CA SER A 25 -25.31 62.52 5.85
C SER A 25 -24.58 63.53 6.79
N GLY A 26 -23.32 63.88 6.46
CA GLY A 26 -22.64 65.04 7.10
C GLY A 26 -21.25 65.32 6.56
N SER A 27 -21.15 66.29 5.78
CA SER A 27 -20.13 66.98 5.03
C SER A 27 -18.76 67.27 5.68
N THR A 28 -17.74 67.30 4.81
CA THR A 28 -16.37 67.86 4.92
C THR A 28 -16.35 69.39 5.25
N PRO A 29 -15.24 70.00 5.75
CA PRO A 29 -14.23 70.53 4.85
C PRO A 29 -12.73 70.38 5.30
N ALA A 30 -11.85 70.75 4.37
CA ALA A 30 -10.40 70.65 4.30
C ALA A 30 -9.58 71.44 5.33
N GLY A 31 -8.36 71.01 5.60
CA GLY A 31 -7.32 71.80 6.32
C GLY A 31 -5.94 71.10 6.21
N SER A 32 -5.11 71.67 5.38
CA SER A 32 -3.65 71.76 5.22
C SER A 32 -2.69 71.01 6.17
N THR A 33 -1.68 70.41 5.51
CA THR A 33 -0.39 69.87 5.93
C THR A 33 0.45 70.85 6.81
N PRO A 34 1.40 70.28 7.62
CA PRO A 34 2.79 70.18 7.15
C PRO A 34 3.53 68.92 7.49
N ALA A 35 4.60 68.71 6.72
CA ALA A 35 5.53 67.59 6.73
C ALA A 35 6.22 67.33 8.08
N GLY A 36 6.24 66.09 8.50
CA GLY A 36 7.08 65.56 9.58
C GLY A 36 7.70 64.27 9.11
N SER A 37 9.01 64.27 8.91
CA SER A 37 9.86 63.13 8.64
C SER A 37 9.78 62.11 9.75
N ASN A 38 9.28 60.91 9.46
CA ASN A 38 9.39 59.74 10.33
C ASN A 38 10.54 58.85 9.90
N PRO A 39 11.37 58.35 10.82
CA PRO A 39 12.46 57.45 10.49
C PRO A 39 11.89 56.09 10.04
N ALA A 40 12.56 55.49 9.05
CA ALA A 40 12.29 54.19 8.54
C ALA A 40 12.26 53.15 9.70
N SER A 41 11.09 52.67 10.02
CA SER A 41 10.90 51.48 10.85
C SER A 41 11.45 50.33 10.03
N SER A 42 12.57 49.76 10.50
CA SER A 42 13.04 48.46 10.06
C SER A 42 11.99 47.43 10.46
N GLY A 43 11.05 47.18 9.56
CA GLY A 43 10.11 46.09 9.70
C GLY A 43 10.88 44.76 9.75
N THR A 44 10.85 44.15 10.90
CA THR A 44 11.21 42.72 11.04
C THR A 44 10.38 41.97 9.98
N PRO A 45 10.97 41.14 9.11
CA PRO A 45 10.17 40.34 8.19
C PRO A 45 9.16 39.54 9.03
N ALA A 46 7.90 39.55 8.60
CA ALA A 46 6.91 38.63 9.15
C ALA A 46 7.50 37.21 9.08
N PRO A 47 7.31 36.34 10.08
CA PRO A 47 7.77 34.97 10.01
C PRO A 47 7.22 34.37 8.72
N ALA A 48 8.14 33.86 7.87
CA ALA A 48 7.77 33.09 6.70
C ALA A 48 6.87 31.97 7.20
N GLY A 49 5.65 31.88 6.68
CA GLY A 49 4.76 30.76 7.00
C GLY A 49 5.52 29.46 6.72
N ASP A 50 5.35 28.47 7.58
CA ASP A 50 6.02 27.18 7.46
C ASP A 50 5.82 26.65 6.04
N LYS A 51 6.94 26.42 5.32
CA LYS A 51 6.89 25.83 3.98
C LYS A 51 6.50 24.38 4.14
N VAL A 52 5.49 23.96 3.39
CA VAL A 52 4.93 22.60 3.47
C VAL A 52 5.03 21.95 2.10
N ILE A 53 5.51 20.71 2.07
CA ILE A 53 5.39 19.79 0.93
C ILE A 53 4.47 18.65 1.30
N LYS A 54 3.54 18.29 0.42
CA LYS A 54 2.56 17.25 0.67
C LYS A 54 2.96 15.97 -0.08
N ILE A 55 3.00 14.85 0.64
CA ILE A 55 3.14 13.51 0.08
C ILE A 55 1.79 12.81 0.22
N GLY A 56 1.22 12.36 -0.91
CA GLY A 56 0.00 11.57 -0.91
C GLY A 56 0.26 10.14 -0.48
N VAL A 57 -0.64 9.56 0.30
CA VAL A 57 -0.63 8.14 0.68
C VAL A 57 -1.92 7.52 0.15
N PHE A 58 -1.78 6.70 -0.90
CA PHE A 58 -2.88 6.08 -1.65
C PHE A 58 -2.98 4.60 -1.28
N GLU A 59 -3.47 4.31 -0.07
CA GLU A 59 -3.49 2.96 0.47
C GLU A 59 -4.89 2.52 0.90
N PRO A 60 -5.20 1.22 0.90
CA PRO A 60 -6.47 0.74 1.43
C PRO A 60 -6.47 0.80 2.97
N ALA A 61 -7.33 1.64 3.54
CA ALA A 61 -7.65 1.66 4.96
C ALA A 61 -8.92 0.84 5.28
N SER A 62 -9.66 0.44 4.24
CA SER A 62 -10.87 -0.38 4.28
C SER A 62 -10.90 -1.42 3.16
N GLY A 63 -11.81 -2.41 3.24
CA GLY A 63 -11.91 -3.50 2.28
C GLY A 63 -10.99 -4.69 2.58
N ASP A 64 -10.88 -5.62 1.62
CA ASP A 64 -10.26 -6.94 1.83
C ASP A 64 -8.74 -6.90 2.02
N SER A 65 -8.08 -5.84 1.52
CA SER A 65 -6.63 -5.61 1.66
C SER A 65 -6.30 -4.57 2.75
N ALA A 66 -7.27 -4.19 3.59
CA ALA A 66 -7.09 -3.13 4.59
C ALA A 66 -5.97 -3.41 5.61
N SER A 67 -5.72 -4.67 5.95
CA SER A 67 -4.64 -5.04 6.87
C SER A 67 -3.27 -4.65 6.29
N GLY A 68 -3.00 -5.05 5.05
CA GLY A 68 -1.74 -4.73 4.37
C GLY A 68 -1.55 -3.22 4.18
N GLY A 69 -2.55 -2.52 3.60
CA GLY A 69 -2.44 -1.08 3.35
C GLY A 69 -2.29 -0.22 4.60
N LYS A 70 -2.91 -0.62 5.73
CA LYS A 70 -2.68 0.04 7.03
C LYS A 70 -1.24 -0.13 7.51
N LYS A 71 -0.63 -1.28 7.27
CA LYS A 71 0.76 -1.57 7.66
C LYS A 71 1.77 -0.85 6.76
N GLU A 72 1.51 -0.72 5.45
CA GLU A 72 2.30 0.17 4.58
C GLU A 72 2.21 1.62 5.06
N THR A 73 0.98 2.10 5.29
CA THR A 73 0.75 3.44 5.85
C THR A 73 1.46 3.64 7.19
N LEU A 74 1.48 2.62 8.05
CA LEU A 74 2.19 2.64 9.33
C LEU A 74 3.70 2.86 9.15
N GLY A 75 4.32 2.17 8.19
CA GLY A 75 5.74 2.36 7.85
C GLY A 75 6.03 3.79 7.37
N ILE A 76 5.18 4.32 6.48
CA ILE A 76 5.27 5.70 5.99
C ILE A 76 5.13 6.71 7.14
N GLN A 77 4.17 6.50 8.04
CA GLN A 77 3.94 7.39 9.18
C GLN A 77 5.08 7.34 10.19
N PHE A 78 5.63 6.16 10.44
CA PHE A 78 6.79 6.01 11.31
C PHE A 78 8.00 6.77 10.73
N ALA A 79 8.32 6.57 9.45
CA ALA A 79 9.39 7.29 8.78
C ALA A 79 9.19 8.82 8.80
N ASN A 80 7.96 9.29 8.58
CA ASN A 80 7.63 10.72 8.68
C ASN A 80 7.79 11.24 10.11
N SER A 81 7.52 10.44 11.14
CA SER A 81 7.72 10.85 12.54
C SER A 81 9.20 11.02 12.90
N GLU A 82 10.08 10.23 12.27
CA GLU A 82 11.53 10.34 12.46
C GLU A 82 12.14 11.47 11.62
N THR A 83 11.63 11.67 10.40
CA THR A 83 12.14 12.69 9.45
C THR A 83 10.97 13.53 8.94
N PRO A 84 10.43 14.46 9.75
CA PRO A 84 9.25 15.25 9.40
C PRO A 84 9.54 16.41 8.45
N THR A 85 10.78 16.61 8.03
CA THR A 85 11.20 17.72 7.18
C THR A 85 12.11 17.28 6.05
N VAL A 86 12.17 18.08 4.98
CA VAL A 86 13.08 17.89 3.85
C VAL A 86 13.64 19.24 3.40
N ASP A 87 14.93 19.27 3.02
CA ASP A 87 15.55 20.46 2.47
C ASP A 87 15.37 20.49 0.94
N ILE A 88 14.84 21.60 0.44
CA ILE A 88 14.58 21.83 -0.99
C ILE A 88 15.24 23.15 -1.38
N GLY A 89 16.27 23.09 -2.23
CA GLY A 89 16.94 24.30 -2.69
C GLY A 89 17.56 25.17 -1.58
N GLY A 90 17.93 24.58 -0.46
CA GLY A 90 18.51 25.27 0.71
C GLY A 90 17.46 25.82 1.69
N GLU A 91 16.20 25.45 1.54
CA GLU A 91 15.10 25.81 2.44
C GLU A 91 14.45 24.56 3.01
N THR A 92 14.17 24.55 4.32
CA THR A 92 13.53 23.43 4.99
C THR A 92 12.01 23.48 4.85
N TYR A 93 11.42 22.39 4.40
CA TYR A 93 9.98 22.16 4.26
C TYR A 93 9.51 21.12 5.26
N THR A 94 8.37 21.39 5.90
CA THR A 94 7.64 20.37 6.67
C THR A 94 6.94 19.42 5.71
N VAL A 95 7.11 18.11 5.92
CA VAL A 95 6.44 17.07 5.12
C VAL A 95 5.10 16.73 5.74
N GLN A 96 4.03 16.97 4.99
CA GLN A 96 2.66 16.62 5.38
C GLN A 96 2.20 15.40 4.60
N LEU A 97 1.79 14.36 5.30
CA LEU A 97 1.12 13.20 4.68
C LEU A 97 -0.36 13.50 4.44
N VAL A 98 -0.84 13.19 3.24
CA VAL A 98 -2.25 13.29 2.85
C VAL A 98 -2.75 11.89 2.53
N LEU A 99 -3.54 11.32 3.43
CA LEU A 99 -4.04 9.95 3.30
C LEU A 99 -5.33 9.92 2.47
N SER A 100 -5.45 8.95 1.58
CA SER A 100 -6.66 8.71 0.79
C SER A 100 -6.94 7.21 0.68
N ASP A 101 -8.03 6.77 1.30
CA ASP A 101 -8.46 5.37 1.31
C ASP A 101 -9.04 4.98 -0.06
N ASN A 102 -8.40 4.05 -0.76
CA ASN A 102 -8.90 3.51 -2.01
C ASN A 102 -9.88 2.34 -1.81
N GLY A 103 -10.08 1.90 -0.56
CA GLY A 103 -11.07 0.90 -0.17
C GLY A 103 -10.85 -0.50 -0.71
N SER A 104 -9.63 -0.86 -1.11
CA SER A 104 -9.32 -2.11 -1.82
C SER A 104 -10.17 -2.30 -3.10
N SER A 105 -10.61 -1.23 -3.74
CA SER A 105 -11.65 -1.26 -4.77
C SER A 105 -11.27 -0.46 -6.01
N THR A 106 -11.27 -1.12 -7.16
CA THR A 106 -11.06 -0.46 -8.46
C THR A 106 -12.14 0.59 -8.77
N ASP A 107 -13.35 0.44 -8.21
CA ASP A 107 -14.43 1.44 -8.36
C ASP A 107 -14.17 2.71 -7.52
N LYS A 108 -13.53 2.59 -6.36
CA LYS A 108 -13.21 3.71 -5.47
C LYS A 108 -11.88 4.38 -5.79
N ALA A 109 -10.93 3.64 -6.34
CA ALA A 109 -9.59 4.09 -6.64
C ALA A 109 -9.54 5.42 -7.43
N PRO A 110 -10.36 5.64 -8.49
CA PRO A 110 -10.34 6.90 -9.22
C PRO A 110 -10.70 8.11 -8.34
N SER A 111 -11.69 7.99 -7.48
CA SER A 111 -12.09 9.11 -6.61
C SER A 111 -11.05 9.40 -5.52
N ALA A 112 -10.40 8.36 -4.99
CA ALA A 112 -9.32 8.50 -4.02
C ALA A 112 -8.07 9.14 -4.64
N ALA A 113 -7.71 8.76 -5.87
CA ALA A 113 -6.63 9.38 -6.63
C ALA A 113 -6.92 10.87 -6.94
N ALA A 114 -8.12 11.17 -7.44
CA ALA A 114 -8.55 12.55 -7.71
C ALA A 114 -8.54 13.42 -6.44
N ASN A 115 -8.88 12.86 -5.28
CA ASN A 115 -8.77 13.56 -4.01
C ASN A 115 -7.32 13.97 -3.71
N LEU A 116 -6.33 13.09 -3.86
CA LEU A 116 -4.92 13.43 -3.66
C LEU A 116 -4.44 14.52 -4.64
N VAL A 117 -4.80 14.40 -5.92
CA VAL A 117 -4.50 15.42 -6.93
C VAL A 117 -5.08 16.79 -6.53
N SER A 118 -6.33 16.84 -6.06
CA SER A 118 -6.97 18.07 -5.62
C SER A 118 -6.32 18.72 -4.40
N GLN A 119 -5.59 17.93 -3.58
CA GLN A 119 -4.84 18.41 -2.42
C GLN A 119 -3.45 18.96 -2.79
N ASN A 120 -3.08 18.95 -4.09
CA ASN A 120 -1.78 19.38 -4.60
C ASN A 120 -0.61 18.62 -3.93
N VAL A 121 -0.67 17.30 -3.92
CA VAL A 121 0.43 16.47 -3.47
C VAL A 121 1.58 16.50 -4.49
N ALA A 122 2.82 16.47 -4.00
CA ALA A 122 4.01 16.55 -4.84
C ALA A 122 4.42 15.18 -5.44
N ILE A 123 4.12 14.11 -4.72
CA ILE A 123 4.32 12.71 -5.10
C ILE A 123 3.30 11.87 -4.35
N VAL A 124 2.95 10.70 -4.89
CA VAL A 124 2.05 9.72 -4.25
C VAL A 124 2.81 8.46 -3.90
N LEU A 125 2.63 7.92 -2.70
CA LEU A 125 3.08 6.60 -2.26
C LEU A 125 1.89 5.65 -2.22
N GLY A 126 2.05 4.45 -2.75
CA GLY A 126 1.01 3.43 -2.82
C GLY A 126 0.67 3.03 -4.27
N SER A 127 -0.10 2.03 -4.44
CA SER A 127 -0.92 1.31 -3.46
C SER A 127 -0.33 -0.07 -3.14
N TYR A 128 -0.85 -0.70 -2.08
CA TYR A 128 -0.70 -2.12 -1.80
C TYR A 128 -1.26 -2.99 -2.93
N GLY A 129 -2.44 -2.66 -3.46
CA GLY A 129 -3.13 -3.46 -4.47
C GLY A 129 -2.74 -3.10 -5.91
N SER A 130 -2.38 -4.09 -6.73
CA SER A 130 -2.01 -3.87 -8.14
C SER A 130 -3.18 -3.34 -8.98
N GLY A 131 -4.38 -3.93 -8.86
CA GLY A 131 -5.55 -3.52 -9.63
C GLY A 131 -5.97 -2.06 -9.36
N VAL A 132 -5.96 -1.63 -8.09
CA VAL A 132 -6.29 -0.24 -7.72
C VAL A 132 -5.20 0.73 -8.19
N SER A 133 -3.93 0.31 -8.19
CA SER A 133 -2.81 1.08 -8.73
C SER A 133 -2.97 1.33 -10.23
N MET A 134 -3.29 0.29 -11.01
CA MET A 134 -3.51 0.39 -12.45
C MET A 134 -4.64 1.34 -12.80
N VAL A 135 -5.78 1.24 -12.12
CA VAL A 135 -6.95 2.09 -12.39
C VAL A 135 -6.70 3.56 -12.01
N ALA A 136 -5.90 3.82 -10.98
CA ALA A 136 -5.54 5.18 -10.55
C ALA A 136 -4.42 5.82 -11.39
N SER A 137 -3.65 5.03 -12.10
CA SER A 137 -2.38 5.44 -12.72
C SER A 137 -2.53 6.57 -13.73
N ASP A 138 -3.57 6.54 -14.59
CA ASP A 138 -3.83 7.58 -15.58
C ASP A 138 -4.21 8.92 -14.94
N ILE A 139 -4.90 8.89 -13.79
CA ILE A 139 -5.28 10.11 -13.06
C ILE A 139 -4.04 10.85 -12.55
N PHE A 140 -3.07 10.12 -11.98
CA PHE A 140 -1.81 10.70 -11.54
C PHE A 140 -0.98 11.21 -12.72
N LYS A 141 -0.91 10.45 -13.83
CA LYS A 141 -0.22 10.84 -15.05
C LYS A 141 -0.80 12.10 -15.67
N GLU A 142 -2.12 12.20 -15.83
CA GLU A 142 -2.81 13.37 -16.35
C GLU A 142 -2.59 14.62 -15.47
N ALA A 143 -2.45 14.43 -14.18
CA ALA A 143 -2.13 15.50 -13.23
C ALA A 143 -0.63 15.87 -13.20
N GLY A 144 0.24 15.11 -13.89
CA GLY A 144 1.70 15.30 -13.87
C GLY A 144 2.36 14.94 -12.53
N VAL A 145 1.69 14.13 -11.70
CA VAL A 145 2.17 13.69 -10.39
C VAL A 145 2.71 12.26 -10.52
N ALA A 146 3.94 12.02 -10.07
CA ALA A 146 4.46 10.67 -9.99
C ALA A 146 3.80 9.89 -8.85
N ALA A 147 3.46 8.62 -9.11
CA ALA A 147 3.09 7.65 -8.09
C ALA A 147 4.20 6.61 -7.93
N MET A 148 4.45 6.17 -6.70
CA MET A 148 5.43 5.14 -6.39
C MET A 148 4.78 4.04 -5.58
N GLY A 149 4.53 2.90 -6.23
CA GLY A 149 3.97 1.71 -5.63
C GLY A 149 4.88 1.13 -4.55
N VAL A 150 4.29 0.78 -3.43
CA VAL A 150 5.00 0.20 -2.29
C VAL A 150 5.15 -1.30 -2.49
N THR A 151 4.04 -2.04 -2.63
CA THR A 151 4.06 -3.49 -2.86
C THR A 151 3.12 -3.98 -3.99
N CYS A 152 2.70 -3.13 -4.91
CA CYS A 152 1.93 -3.52 -6.08
C CYS A 152 2.82 -4.21 -7.13
N THR A 153 2.94 -5.52 -7.05
CA THR A 153 3.95 -6.34 -7.75
C THR A 153 3.62 -6.72 -9.18
N ASN A 154 2.36 -6.56 -9.63
CA ASN A 154 1.97 -6.93 -11.00
C ASN A 154 2.70 -6.07 -12.05
N PRO A 155 3.37 -6.67 -13.05
CA PRO A 155 4.12 -5.94 -14.07
C PRO A 155 3.32 -4.87 -14.82
N ASN A 156 1.99 -5.04 -14.93
CA ASN A 156 1.14 -4.09 -15.64
C ASN A 156 0.96 -2.73 -14.94
N VAL A 157 1.38 -2.60 -13.68
CA VAL A 157 1.28 -1.33 -12.94
C VAL A 157 2.12 -0.22 -13.59
N THR A 158 3.32 -0.53 -14.03
CA THR A 158 4.25 0.42 -14.67
C THR A 158 4.21 0.34 -16.20
N ALA A 159 3.64 -0.73 -16.76
CA ALA A 159 3.62 -0.96 -18.20
C ALA A 159 2.96 0.18 -18.97
N GLY A 160 3.75 0.93 -19.77
CA GLY A 160 3.25 2.03 -20.59
C GLY A 160 2.91 3.32 -19.82
N ASN A 161 3.19 3.38 -18.53
CA ASN A 161 2.97 4.57 -17.71
C ASN A 161 4.28 5.07 -17.06
N ASP A 162 4.87 6.12 -17.62
CA ASP A 162 6.11 6.74 -17.16
C ASP A 162 5.96 7.61 -15.89
N HIS A 163 4.77 7.68 -15.31
CA HIS A 163 4.48 8.37 -14.04
C HIS A 163 4.25 7.40 -12.88
N TYR A 164 4.25 6.07 -13.14
CA TYR A 164 4.17 5.08 -12.08
C TYR A 164 5.51 4.37 -11.91
N PHE A 165 6.05 4.44 -10.70
CA PHE A 165 7.28 3.76 -10.26
C PHE A 165 6.89 2.73 -9.20
N ARG A 166 7.81 1.83 -8.81
CA ARG A 166 7.62 0.96 -7.64
C ARG A 166 8.92 0.51 -7.03
N ILE A 167 8.89 0.22 -5.74
CA ILE A 167 10.08 -0.21 -4.99
C ILE A 167 10.11 -1.71 -4.69
N CYS A 168 9.04 -2.44 -4.99
CA CYS A 168 8.93 -3.89 -4.77
C CYS A 168 9.50 -4.71 -5.94
N PHE A 169 9.69 -6.00 -5.73
CA PHE A 169 9.96 -6.95 -6.81
C PHE A 169 8.68 -7.21 -7.65
N LEU A 170 8.84 -7.95 -8.74
CA LEU A 170 7.77 -8.25 -9.67
C LEU A 170 7.17 -9.64 -9.46
N ASP A 171 5.91 -9.84 -9.86
CA ASP A 171 5.21 -11.13 -9.78
C ASP A 171 5.91 -12.25 -10.55
N ASN A 172 6.53 -11.96 -11.69
CA ASN A 172 7.28 -12.96 -12.45
C ASN A 172 8.51 -13.46 -11.68
N PHE A 173 9.22 -12.58 -10.97
CA PHE A 173 10.30 -12.96 -10.07
C PHE A 173 9.77 -13.75 -8.86
N GLN A 174 8.69 -13.26 -8.22
CA GLN A 174 8.05 -13.93 -7.09
C GLN A 174 7.60 -15.36 -7.45
N ALA A 175 6.96 -15.52 -8.60
CA ALA A 175 6.54 -16.83 -9.10
C ALA A 175 7.74 -17.79 -9.31
N GLN A 176 8.83 -17.27 -9.89
CA GLN A 176 10.03 -18.09 -10.12
C GLN A 176 10.61 -18.62 -8.81
N ILE A 177 10.76 -17.78 -7.79
CA ILE A 177 11.34 -18.20 -6.50
C ILE A 177 10.44 -19.16 -5.75
N LEU A 178 9.11 -18.96 -5.80
CA LEU A 178 8.15 -19.86 -5.14
C LEU A 178 8.09 -21.24 -5.82
N VAL A 179 8.17 -21.28 -7.16
CA VAL A 179 8.24 -22.55 -7.90
C VAL A 179 9.53 -23.28 -7.61
N ASN A 180 10.67 -22.59 -7.66
CA ASN A 180 11.95 -23.19 -7.32
C ASN A 180 11.90 -23.80 -5.91
N PHE A 181 11.42 -23.03 -4.95
CA PHE A 181 11.26 -23.48 -3.58
C PHE A 181 10.33 -24.72 -3.45
N ALA A 182 9.17 -24.70 -4.14
CA ALA A 182 8.24 -25.83 -4.13
C ALA A 182 8.87 -27.13 -4.65
N MET A 183 9.60 -27.03 -5.75
CA MET A 183 10.25 -28.18 -6.37
C MET A 183 11.44 -28.68 -5.57
N GLU A 184 12.25 -27.77 -5.03
CA GLU A 184 13.44 -28.13 -4.24
C GLU A 184 13.08 -28.72 -2.87
N LYS A 185 12.14 -28.09 -2.17
CA LYS A 185 11.80 -28.50 -0.79
C LYS A 185 10.86 -29.69 -0.73
N PHE A 186 9.85 -29.75 -1.61
CA PHE A 186 8.76 -30.72 -1.56
C PHE A 186 8.80 -31.74 -2.70
N ASP A 187 9.76 -31.63 -3.63
CA ASP A 187 9.77 -32.42 -4.88
C ASP A 187 8.42 -32.34 -5.63
N ALA A 188 7.78 -31.15 -5.55
CA ALA A 188 6.41 -30.93 -6.01
C ALA A 188 6.27 -31.20 -7.51
N LYS A 189 5.30 -32.01 -7.88
CA LYS A 189 4.95 -32.36 -9.27
C LYS A 189 3.56 -31.88 -9.65
N VAL A 190 2.67 -31.70 -8.67
CA VAL A 190 1.30 -31.22 -8.84
C VAL A 190 1.07 -30.02 -7.93
N ALA A 191 0.78 -28.87 -8.50
CA ALA A 191 0.38 -27.67 -7.77
C ALA A 191 -1.10 -27.38 -7.99
N TYR A 192 -1.80 -26.99 -6.94
CA TYR A 192 -3.14 -26.45 -7.01
C TYR A 192 -3.10 -24.94 -6.73
N CYS A 193 -3.56 -24.13 -7.68
CA CYS A 193 -3.56 -22.67 -7.57
C CYS A 193 -4.98 -22.15 -7.40
N LEU A 194 -5.20 -21.30 -6.42
CA LEU A 194 -6.50 -20.71 -6.09
C LEU A 194 -6.37 -19.19 -5.94
N GLY A 195 -7.14 -18.42 -6.71
CA GLY A 195 -7.17 -16.97 -6.67
C GLY A 195 -8.59 -16.41 -6.80
N GLU A 196 -8.77 -15.14 -6.47
CA GLU A 196 -10.04 -14.43 -6.65
C GLU A 196 -10.27 -14.10 -8.13
N ALA A 197 -11.47 -14.40 -8.64
CA ALA A 197 -11.87 -14.08 -9.99
C ALA A 197 -12.00 -12.55 -10.17
N GLY A 198 -11.31 -12.01 -11.19
CA GLY A 198 -11.32 -10.56 -11.48
C GLY A 198 -10.35 -9.74 -10.63
N ASN A 199 -9.59 -10.36 -9.75
CA ASN A 199 -8.47 -9.70 -9.07
C ASN A 199 -7.21 -9.79 -9.94
N GLU A 200 -6.72 -8.65 -10.41
CA GLU A 200 -5.58 -8.58 -11.35
C GLU A 200 -4.27 -9.11 -10.74
N TYR A 201 -4.08 -8.93 -9.44
CA TYR A 201 -2.92 -9.45 -8.74
C TYR A 201 -2.98 -10.98 -8.66
N ASP A 202 -4.06 -11.55 -8.11
CA ASP A 202 -4.23 -12.98 -7.93
C ASP A 202 -4.09 -13.73 -9.26
N GLN A 203 -4.83 -13.26 -10.29
CA GLN A 203 -4.85 -13.91 -11.60
C GLN A 203 -3.49 -13.81 -12.32
N GLY A 204 -2.82 -12.67 -12.21
CA GLY A 204 -1.50 -12.43 -12.78
C GLY A 204 -0.46 -13.35 -12.16
N LEU A 205 -0.39 -13.39 -10.84
CA LEU A 205 0.61 -14.20 -10.13
C LEU A 205 0.34 -15.70 -10.27
N VAL A 206 -0.92 -16.15 -10.25
CA VAL A 206 -1.29 -17.55 -10.58
C VAL A 206 -0.85 -17.91 -12.00
N ALA A 207 -1.02 -17.01 -12.98
CA ALA A 207 -0.59 -17.26 -14.35
C ALA A 207 0.94 -17.41 -14.48
N PHE A 208 1.71 -16.54 -13.82
CA PHE A 208 3.18 -16.65 -13.77
C PHE A 208 3.64 -17.93 -13.07
N PHE A 209 3.06 -18.24 -11.90
CA PHE A 209 3.38 -19.47 -11.17
C PHE A 209 3.12 -20.71 -12.04
N LYS A 210 1.95 -20.77 -12.68
CA LYS A 210 1.60 -21.86 -13.61
C LYS A 210 2.61 -21.97 -14.74
N GLN A 211 2.92 -20.87 -15.41
CA GLN A 211 3.87 -20.86 -16.52
C GLN A 211 5.23 -21.44 -16.10
N VAL A 212 5.77 -20.99 -14.98
CA VAL A 212 7.08 -21.44 -14.50
C VAL A 212 7.03 -22.90 -14.04
N PHE A 213 5.98 -23.30 -13.29
CA PHE A 213 5.85 -24.65 -12.76
C PHE A 213 5.72 -25.69 -13.89
N GLU A 214 4.91 -25.38 -14.91
CA GLU A 214 4.74 -26.27 -16.10
C GLU A 214 6.01 -26.30 -16.98
N ALA A 215 6.72 -25.17 -17.11
CA ALA A 215 8.01 -25.15 -17.83
C ALA A 215 9.07 -26.04 -17.17
N ASN A 216 8.98 -26.26 -15.85
CA ASN A 216 9.83 -27.18 -15.09
C ASN A 216 9.28 -28.61 -15.01
N GLY A 217 8.26 -28.95 -15.82
CA GLY A 217 7.73 -30.30 -15.96
C GLY A 217 6.65 -30.69 -14.95
N GLY A 218 6.17 -29.76 -14.13
CA GLY A 218 5.07 -29.98 -13.20
C GLY A 218 3.69 -29.87 -13.86
N LYS A 219 2.64 -30.28 -13.14
CA LYS A 219 1.23 -30.13 -13.50
C LYS A 219 0.60 -29.06 -12.60
N VAL A 220 -0.15 -28.10 -13.17
CA VAL A 220 -0.89 -27.11 -12.41
C VAL A 220 -2.39 -27.24 -12.63
N ILE A 221 -3.16 -27.26 -11.54
CA ILE A 221 -4.62 -27.16 -11.55
C ILE A 221 -4.97 -25.77 -11.02
N THR A 222 -5.75 -25.02 -11.77
CA THR A 222 -6.17 -23.67 -11.39
C THR A 222 -7.67 -23.61 -11.15
N ASP A 223 -8.05 -22.90 -10.09
CA ASP A 223 -9.45 -22.50 -9.84
C ASP A 223 -9.50 -21.04 -9.42
N SER A 224 -10.68 -20.44 -9.56
CA SER A 224 -10.97 -19.09 -9.12
C SER A 224 -12.28 -19.07 -8.35
N PHE A 225 -12.34 -18.29 -7.28
CA PHE A 225 -13.56 -18.06 -6.51
C PHE A 225 -14.10 -16.64 -6.75
N PRO A 226 -15.42 -16.43 -6.64
CA PRO A 226 -16.00 -15.09 -6.82
C PRO A 226 -15.73 -14.20 -5.59
N THR A 227 -15.71 -12.88 -5.81
CA THR A 227 -15.67 -11.87 -4.74
C THR A 227 -16.74 -12.14 -3.68
N ASN A 228 -16.40 -11.89 -2.42
CA ASN A 228 -17.21 -12.18 -1.23
C ASN A 228 -17.48 -13.69 -0.99
N ASN A 229 -16.65 -14.58 -1.55
CA ASN A 229 -16.74 -16.00 -1.21
C ASN A 229 -16.32 -16.22 0.25
N SER A 230 -17.05 -17.08 0.94
CA SER A 230 -16.77 -17.47 2.34
C SER A 230 -16.68 -18.98 2.54
N ASP A 231 -16.93 -19.77 1.49
CA ASP A 231 -16.84 -21.23 1.52
C ASP A 231 -15.80 -21.72 0.51
N PHE A 232 -14.70 -22.23 1.02
CA PHE A 232 -13.58 -22.77 0.25
C PHE A 232 -13.51 -24.29 0.26
N ASN A 233 -14.47 -24.97 0.91
CA ASN A 233 -14.43 -26.43 1.08
C ASN A 233 -14.37 -27.19 -0.24
N SER A 234 -15.12 -26.74 -1.26
CA SER A 234 -15.13 -27.40 -2.59
C SER A 234 -13.77 -27.33 -3.28
N TYR A 235 -13.10 -26.18 -3.20
CA TYR A 235 -11.78 -25.94 -3.77
C TYR A 235 -10.70 -26.77 -3.06
N LEU A 236 -10.72 -26.78 -1.73
CA LEU A 236 -9.77 -27.52 -0.90
C LEU A 236 -9.94 -29.04 -1.06
N ASN A 237 -11.18 -29.53 -1.14
CA ASN A 237 -11.45 -30.94 -1.44
C ASN A 237 -10.99 -31.32 -2.86
N LYS A 238 -11.09 -30.42 -3.84
CA LYS A 238 -10.56 -30.64 -5.18
C LYS A 238 -9.03 -30.72 -5.16
N ALA A 239 -8.35 -29.80 -4.47
CA ALA A 239 -6.90 -29.87 -4.30
C ALA A 239 -6.45 -31.22 -3.75
N LYS A 240 -7.14 -31.71 -2.71
CA LYS A 240 -6.88 -33.04 -2.09
C LYS A 240 -7.16 -34.18 -3.06
N ALA A 241 -8.27 -34.14 -3.81
CA ALA A 241 -8.65 -35.19 -4.75
C ALA A 241 -7.71 -35.28 -5.96
N GLU A 242 -7.17 -34.14 -6.42
CA GLU A 242 -6.19 -34.06 -7.50
C GLU A 242 -4.76 -34.44 -7.05
N GLY A 243 -4.56 -34.68 -5.76
CA GLY A 243 -3.26 -35.05 -5.19
C GLY A 243 -2.24 -33.91 -5.28
N ALA A 244 -2.66 -32.68 -4.96
CA ALA A 244 -1.77 -31.54 -4.95
C ALA A 244 -0.64 -31.74 -3.92
N ASP A 245 0.61 -31.61 -4.37
CA ASP A 245 1.79 -31.61 -3.52
C ASP A 245 1.95 -30.28 -2.78
N VAL A 246 1.50 -29.19 -3.40
CA VAL A 246 1.48 -27.83 -2.84
C VAL A 246 0.20 -27.09 -3.25
N ILE A 247 -0.28 -26.19 -2.39
CA ILE A 247 -1.38 -25.29 -2.67
C ILE A 247 -0.82 -23.85 -2.73
N PHE A 248 -0.90 -23.22 -3.89
CA PHE A 248 -0.50 -21.82 -4.07
C PHE A 248 -1.72 -20.92 -4.08
N THR A 249 -1.74 -19.90 -3.21
CA THR A 249 -2.86 -18.98 -3.10
C THR A 249 -2.38 -17.55 -2.79
N PRO A 250 -2.27 -16.67 -3.81
CA PRO A 250 -1.84 -15.29 -3.66
C PRO A 250 -3.01 -14.35 -3.38
N VAL A 251 -3.88 -14.73 -2.45
CA VAL A 251 -5.14 -14.00 -2.17
C VAL A 251 -4.95 -12.92 -1.11
N SER A 252 -5.99 -12.09 -0.93
CA SER A 252 -6.01 -11.12 0.15
C SER A 252 -6.01 -11.81 1.53
N ILE A 253 -5.51 -11.08 2.55
CA ILE A 253 -5.41 -11.55 3.94
C ILE A 253 -6.76 -12.07 4.45
N ALA A 254 -7.85 -11.39 4.10
CA ALA A 254 -9.20 -11.76 4.53
C ALA A 254 -9.64 -13.14 4.00
N TYR A 255 -9.28 -13.48 2.77
CA TYR A 255 -9.55 -14.81 2.22
C TYR A 255 -8.56 -15.86 2.72
N ALA A 256 -7.29 -15.51 2.84
CA ALA A 256 -6.25 -16.43 3.32
C ALA A 256 -6.58 -16.99 4.71
N THR A 257 -7.03 -16.15 5.64
CA THR A 257 -7.43 -16.59 6.99
C THR A 257 -8.56 -17.60 6.97
N GLN A 258 -9.55 -17.41 6.09
CA GLN A 258 -10.67 -18.33 5.91
C GLN A 258 -10.24 -19.65 5.24
N ILE A 259 -9.40 -19.57 4.20
CA ILE A 259 -8.85 -20.75 3.50
C ILE A 259 -8.06 -21.62 4.48
N ILE A 260 -7.16 -21.04 5.26
CA ILE A 260 -6.34 -21.77 6.26
C ILE A 260 -7.24 -22.42 7.32
N THR A 261 -8.21 -21.71 7.87
CA THR A 261 -9.14 -22.25 8.87
C THR A 261 -9.95 -23.43 8.32
N GLN A 262 -10.43 -23.34 7.09
CA GLN A 262 -11.19 -24.42 6.46
C GLN A 262 -10.28 -25.59 6.05
N ALA A 263 -9.05 -25.31 5.61
CA ALA A 263 -8.06 -26.33 5.29
C ALA A 263 -7.72 -27.18 6.51
N GLN A 264 -7.52 -26.57 7.68
CA GLN A 264 -7.33 -27.28 8.95
C GLN A 264 -8.51 -28.21 9.25
N SER A 265 -9.74 -27.71 9.09
CA SER A 265 -10.95 -28.48 9.35
C SER A 265 -11.12 -29.68 8.42
N LEU A 266 -10.60 -29.60 7.19
CA LEU A 266 -10.63 -30.67 6.19
C LEU A 266 -9.44 -31.62 6.28
N GLY A 267 -8.47 -31.37 7.18
CA GLY A 267 -7.25 -32.15 7.30
C GLY A 267 -6.42 -32.09 6.01
N ILE A 268 -6.23 -30.91 5.45
CA ILE A 268 -5.31 -30.69 4.32
C ILE A 268 -3.88 -30.78 4.85
N THR A 269 -3.07 -31.59 4.21
CA THR A 269 -1.66 -31.82 4.58
C THR A 269 -0.67 -31.24 3.58
N ALA A 270 -1.14 -30.88 2.37
CA ALA A 270 -0.31 -30.19 1.38
C ALA A 270 0.11 -28.82 1.93
N PRO A 271 1.41 -28.45 1.85
CA PRO A 271 1.87 -27.15 2.28
C PRO A 271 1.25 -26.03 1.44
N PHE A 272 0.94 -24.92 2.11
CA PHE A 272 0.49 -23.70 1.47
C PHE A 272 1.69 -22.82 1.10
N LEU A 273 1.70 -22.37 -0.12
CA LEU A 273 2.60 -21.34 -0.61
C LEU A 273 1.80 -20.04 -0.75
N GLY A 274 2.16 -19.07 0.04
CA GLY A 274 1.61 -17.71 -0.02
C GLY A 274 2.55 -16.78 -0.74
N SER A 275 1.98 -15.72 -1.27
CA SER A 275 2.72 -14.59 -1.80
C SER A 275 3.09 -13.59 -0.68
N ASP A 276 3.67 -12.44 -1.07
CA ASP A 276 4.01 -11.34 -0.17
C ASP A 276 2.82 -10.81 0.64
N THR A 277 1.61 -10.90 0.09
CA THR A 277 0.38 -10.50 0.78
C THR A 277 0.09 -11.30 2.04
N LEU A 278 0.59 -12.55 2.13
CA LEU A 278 0.32 -13.44 3.24
C LEU A 278 1.35 -13.31 4.38
N ASP A 279 2.40 -12.49 4.22
CA ASP A 279 3.31 -12.14 5.33
C ASP A 279 2.64 -11.16 6.28
N ASP A 280 1.65 -11.64 7.00
CA ASP A 280 0.78 -10.85 7.87
C ASP A 280 0.48 -11.60 9.18
N ASN A 281 0.41 -10.85 10.29
CA ASN A 281 0.12 -11.43 11.60
C ASN A 281 -1.26 -12.08 11.69
N MET A 282 -2.28 -11.59 10.97
CA MET A 282 -3.61 -12.22 10.96
C MET A 282 -3.58 -13.59 10.27
N VAL A 283 -2.78 -13.73 9.21
CA VAL A 283 -2.58 -15.01 8.51
C VAL A 283 -1.79 -15.97 9.39
N LEU A 284 -0.76 -15.47 10.05
CA LEU A 284 0.03 -16.22 11.02
C LEU A 284 -0.83 -16.72 12.20
N ASP A 285 -1.69 -15.86 12.75
CA ASP A 285 -2.62 -16.23 13.82
C ASP A 285 -3.62 -17.29 13.37
N ALA A 286 -4.08 -17.27 12.12
CA ALA A 286 -4.96 -18.30 11.57
C ALA A 286 -4.26 -19.67 11.41
N ALA A 287 -2.96 -19.69 11.20
CA ALA A 287 -2.16 -20.89 11.10
C ALA A 287 -1.67 -21.41 12.47
N ASN A 288 -1.64 -20.55 13.50
CA ASN A 288 -1.13 -20.85 14.82
C ASN A 288 -1.91 -22.00 15.50
N GLY A 289 -1.19 -22.98 16.05
CA GLY A 289 -1.80 -24.14 16.71
C GLY A 289 -2.51 -25.12 15.75
N THR A 290 -2.26 -24.98 14.45
CA THR A 290 -2.77 -25.92 13.41
C THR A 290 -1.63 -26.80 12.88
N ASP A 291 -2.00 -27.83 12.10
CA ASP A 291 -1.03 -28.66 11.36
C ASP A 291 -0.72 -28.10 9.95
N ILE A 292 -1.19 -26.90 9.64
CA ILE A 292 -0.99 -26.27 8.34
C ILE A 292 0.46 -25.80 8.21
N GLN A 293 1.15 -26.29 7.18
CA GLN A 293 2.46 -25.80 6.79
C GLN A 293 2.26 -24.59 5.84
N LEU A 294 2.63 -23.40 6.29
CA LEU A 294 2.48 -22.17 5.51
C LEU A 294 3.85 -21.56 5.26
N TYR A 295 4.13 -21.27 3.99
CA TYR A 295 5.35 -20.62 3.51
C TYR A 295 4.95 -19.37 2.72
N VAL A 296 5.66 -18.26 2.90
CA VAL A 296 5.38 -17.01 2.20
C VAL A 296 6.65 -16.41 1.61
N SER A 297 6.56 -15.86 0.41
CA SER A 297 7.61 -15.02 -0.13
C SER A 297 7.43 -13.60 0.39
N THR A 298 8.52 -12.89 0.66
CA THR A 298 8.42 -11.57 1.29
C THR A 298 9.64 -10.67 1.02
N PHE A 299 9.52 -9.40 1.38
CA PHE A 299 10.53 -8.35 1.12
C PHE A 299 11.49 -8.13 2.27
N TYR A 300 11.11 -8.51 3.49
CA TYR A 300 11.84 -8.17 4.72
C TYR A 300 11.76 -9.31 5.74
N GLN A 301 12.83 -9.47 6.48
CA GLN A 301 12.90 -10.37 7.64
C GLN A 301 13.34 -9.57 8.86
N GLU A 302 12.58 -9.66 9.94
CA GLU A 302 12.95 -9.09 11.24
C GLU A 302 14.34 -9.58 11.68
N GLY A 303 15.15 -8.66 12.20
CA GLY A 303 16.57 -8.87 12.48
C GLY A 303 17.48 -8.37 11.37
N GLY A 304 16.95 -8.07 10.18
CA GLY A 304 17.72 -7.52 9.04
C GLY A 304 18.16 -6.07 9.25
N ALA A 305 17.40 -5.29 10.02
CA ALA A 305 17.68 -3.90 10.36
C ALA A 305 17.31 -3.60 11.82
N PRO A 306 18.17 -3.95 12.80
CA PRO A 306 17.81 -3.93 14.22
C PRO A 306 17.35 -2.56 14.75
N GLU A 307 17.88 -1.46 14.23
CA GLU A 307 17.46 -0.10 14.62
C GLU A 307 16.04 0.22 14.16
N PHE A 308 15.70 -0.18 12.95
CA PHE A 308 14.32 -0.08 12.44
C PHE A 308 13.38 -0.98 13.24
N ASP A 309 13.77 -2.23 13.50
CA ASP A 309 12.95 -3.19 14.23
C ASP A 309 12.60 -2.69 15.64
N GLU A 310 13.59 -2.17 16.38
CA GLU A 310 13.36 -1.57 17.69
C GLU A 310 12.50 -0.31 17.59
N GLY A 311 12.81 0.57 16.63
CA GLY A 311 12.10 1.83 16.43
C GLY A 311 10.62 1.62 16.11
N ILE A 312 10.29 0.76 15.14
CA ILE A 312 8.90 0.52 14.74
C ILE A 312 8.11 -0.19 15.85
N LYS A 313 8.71 -1.14 16.58
CA LYS A 313 8.06 -1.78 17.73
C LYS A 313 7.75 -0.78 18.84
N ASN A 314 8.68 0.12 19.14
CA ASN A 314 8.47 1.20 20.11
C ASN A 314 7.36 2.15 19.66
N TYR A 315 7.32 2.51 18.37
CA TYR A 315 6.27 3.35 17.79
C TYR A 315 4.89 2.68 17.91
N ILE A 316 4.77 1.42 17.54
CA ILE A 316 3.55 0.62 17.65
C ILE A 316 3.09 0.53 19.10
N ASN A 317 3.98 0.22 20.04
CA ASN A 317 3.62 0.00 21.43
C ASN A 317 3.32 1.31 22.20
N SER A 318 3.83 2.45 21.74
CA SER A 318 3.55 3.76 22.34
C SER A 318 2.33 4.47 21.77
N ASN A 319 1.76 3.96 20.65
CA ASN A 319 0.65 4.58 19.91
C ASN A 319 -0.48 3.58 19.67
N SER A 320 -1.62 3.78 20.32
CA SER A 320 -2.77 2.86 20.20
C SER A 320 -3.30 2.74 18.76
N ALA A 321 -3.32 3.84 18.00
CA ALA A 321 -3.76 3.81 16.61
C ALA A 321 -2.77 3.04 15.72
N ALA A 322 -1.47 3.15 15.97
CA ALA A 322 -0.45 2.35 15.30
C ALA A 322 -0.59 0.86 15.64
N LYS A 323 -0.85 0.55 16.91
CA LYS A 323 -1.08 -0.83 17.35
C LYS A 323 -2.33 -1.43 16.72
N ASP A 324 -3.43 -0.68 16.65
CA ASP A 324 -4.66 -1.13 15.98
C ASP A 324 -4.43 -1.31 14.46
N ALA A 325 -3.68 -0.42 13.82
CA ALA A 325 -3.32 -0.54 12.40
C ALA A 325 -2.46 -1.79 12.14
N ASN A 326 -1.62 -2.19 13.10
CA ASN A 326 -0.78 -3.39 13.03
C ASN A 326 -1.49 -4.69 13.46
N GLY A 327 -2.80 -4.67 13.71
CA GLY A 327 -3.58 -5.85 14.08
C GLY A 327 -3.44 -6.24 15.56
N GLY A 328 -3.06 -5.31 16.44
CA GLY A 328 -3.10 -5.47 17.90
C GLY A 328 -1.82 -5.97 18.56
N ASN A 329 -0.80 -6.36 17.80
CA ASN A 329 0.52 -6.78 18.31
C ASN A 329 1.64 -5.94 17.66
N ASP A 330 2.90 -6.26 17.90
CA ASP A 330 4.08 -5.56 17.37
C ASP A 330 4.93 -6.40 16.41
N THR A 331 4.36 -7.47 15.86
CA THR A 331 4.98 -8.26 14.78
C THR A 331 5.22 -7.35 13.56
N ILE A 332 6.44 -7.36 13.05
CA ILE A 332 6.82 -6.52 11.91
C ILE A 332 6.40 -7.21 10.61
N ALA A 333 5.42 -6.63 9.91
CA ALA A 333 5.10 -7.04 8.57
C ALA A 333 6.13 -6.48 7.57
N ALA A 334 6.52 -7.26 6.57
CA ALA A 334 7.48 -6.80 5.57
C ALA A 334 6.99 -5.55 4.81
N VAL A 335 5.69 -5.43 4.60
CA VAL A 335 5.08 -4.27 3.94
C VAL A 335 5.25 -2.97 4.76
N THR A 336 5.40 -3.07 6.09
CA THR A 336 5.73 -1.91 6.95
C THR A 336 7.15 -1.41 6.67
N ALA A 337 8.12 -2.32 6.50
CA ALA A 337 9.48 -1.95 6.10
C ALA A 337 9.51 -1.33 4.69
N MET A 338 8.68 -1.84 3.78
CA MET A 338 8.53 -1.26 2.43
C MET A 338 7.93 0.15 2.47
N GLY A 339 6.90 0.39 3.26
CA GLY A 339 6.32 1.72 3.46
C GLY A 339 7.32 2.72 4.04
N TYR A 340 8.13 2.27 4.99
CA TYR A 340 9.23 3.05 5.56
C TYR A 340 10.25 3.46 4.49
N ASP A 341 10.73 2.52 3.67
CA ASP A 341 11.65 2.80 2.60
C ASP A 341 11.05 3.69 1.51
N ALA A 342 9.77 3.50 1.16
CA ALA A 342 9.08 4.33 0.18
C ALA A 342 9.09 5.81 0.57
N TYR A 343 8.90 6.12 1.85
CA TYR A 343 8.97 7.48 2.33
C TYR A 343 10.35 8.09 2.10
N TYR A 344 11.42 7.39 2.45
CA TYR A 344 12.78 7.90 2.26
C TYR A 344 13.18 8.02 0.78
N VAL A 345 12.76 7.07 -0.06
CA VAL A 345 12.96 7.19 -1.52
C VAL A 345 12.27 8.44 -2.07
N ALA A 346 11.06 8.75 -1.59
CA ALA A 346 10.37 9.99 -1.96
C ALA A 346 11.14 11.24 -1.49
N LEU A 347 11.68 11.25 -0.27
CA LEU A 347 12.51 12.36 0.21
C LEU A 347 13.78 12.53 -0.63
N GLU A 348 14.43 11.45 -1.03
CA GLU A 348 15.61 11.52 -1.90
C GLU A 348 15.25 12.05 -3.30
N ALA A 349 14.10 11.66 -3.86
CA ALA A 349 13.61 12.23 -5.12
C ALA A 349 13.33 13.74 -5.01
N ILE A 350 12.71 14.19 -3.92
CA ILE A 350 12.42 15.60 -3.65
C ILE A 350 13.74 16.40 -3.50
N LYS A 351 14.71 15.88 -2.75
CA LYS A 351 16.04 16.49 -2.60
C LYS A 351 16.78 16.59 -3.94
N ALA A 352 16.78 15.49 -4.70
CA ALA A 352 17.44 15.45 -6.02
C ALA A 352 16.78 16.42 -7.02
N ALA A 353 15.47 16.58 -6.97
CA ALA A 353 14.74 17.57 -7.77
C ALA A 353 15.09 19.02 -7.39
N GLY A 354 15.51 19.27 -6.14
CA GLY A 354 15.72 20.64 -5.62
C GLY A 354 14.49 21.53 -5.71
N SER A 355 13.30 20.93 -5.79
CA SER A 355 12.02 21.58 -6.05
C SER A 355 10.87 20.82 -5.45
N ALA A 356 9.80 21.51 -5.06
CA ALA A 356 8.52 20.92 -4.68
C ALA A 356 7.57 20.68 -5.87
N ASP A 357 8.02 21.01 -7.09
CA ASP A 357 7.25 20.82 -8.32
C ASP A 357 7.14 19.31 -8.68
N PRO A 358 5.92 18.77 -8.89
CA PRO A 358 5.73 17.36 -9.18
C PRO A 358 6.48 16.86 -10.42
N ALA A 359 6.57 17.68 -11.48
CA ALA A 359 7.24 17.30 -12.72
C ALA A 359 8.77 17.22 -12.52
N ALA A 360 9.35 18.10 -11.70
CA ALA A 360 10.76 18.03 -11.33
C ALA A 360 11.07 16.79 -10.48
N ILE A 361 10.18 16.45 -9.53
CA ILE A 361 10.30 15.25 -8.68
C ILE A 361 10.20 13.99 -9.55
N LYS A 362 9.23 13.92 -10.47
CA LYS A 362 9.08 12.81 -11.42
C LYS A 362 10.35 12.62 -12.26
N ALA A 363 10.94 13.71 -12.76
CA ALA A 363 12.15 13.65 -13.57
C ALA A 363 13.36 13.15 -12.77
N ALA A 364 13.43 13.46 -11.48
CA ALA A 364 14.53 13.02 -10.60
C ALA A 364 14.37 11.57 -10.14
N LEU A 365 13.13 11.08 -9.96
CA LEU A 365 12.81 9.81 -9.29
C LEU A 365 13.50 8.61 -9.95
N GLY A 366 13.50 8.52 -11.30
CA GLY A 366 14.12 7.41 -12.03
C GLY A 366 15.65 7.27 -11.86
N SER A 367 16.32 8.30 -11.32
CA SER A 367 17.77 8.27 -11.03
C SER A 367 18.10 8.10 -9.55
N VAL A 368 17.08 8.00 -8.69
CA VAL A 368 17.28 7.77 -7.26
C VAL A 368 17.85 6.39 -7.01
N THR A 369 18.87 6.33 -6.16
CA THR A 369 19.37 5.10 -5.57
C THR A 369 19.32 5.23 -4.05
N TYR A 370 18.80 4.24 -3.37
CA TYR A 370 18.64 4.25 -1.92
C TYR A 370 18.94 2.85 -1.35
N THR A 371 19.60 2.79 -0.21
CA THR A 371 19.74 1.55 0.54
C THR A 371 18.91 1.68 1.81
N GLY A 372 17.74 1.05 1.77
CA GLY A 372 16.79 1.04 2.86
C GLY A 372 16.90 -0.21 3.72
N VAL A 373 15.97 -0.35 4.65
CA VAL A 373 15.87 -1.52 5.54
C VAL A 373 15.47 -2.78 4.77
N SER A 374 14.74 -2.63 3.67
CA SER A 374 14.39 -3.74 2.76
C SER A 374 15.46 -4.02 1.69
N GLY A 375 16.63 -3.37 1.77
CA GLY A 375 17.75 -3.55 0.85
C GLY A 375 17.92 -2.41 -0.16
N ALA A 376 18.71 -2.67 -1.20
CA ALA A 376 19.01 -1.70 -2.24
C ALA A 376 17.80 -1.45 -3.15
N ILE A 377 17.53 -0.18 -3.46
CA ILE A 377 16.46 0.29 -4.34
C ILE A 377 17.11 1.16 -5.42
N ALA A 378 16.89 0.79 -6.66
CA ALA A 378 17.22 1.56 -7.85
C ALA A 378 16.18 1.22 -8.92
N PHE A 379 15.90 2.15 -9.82
CA PHE A 379 14.88 1.97 -10.84
C PHE A 379 15.49 1.62 -12.19
N ASP A 380 14.81 0.74 -12.92
CA ASP A 380 15.10 0.49 -14.33
C ASP A 380 14.47 1.56 -15.24
N SER A 381 14.57 1.36 -16.55
CA SER A 381 14.07 2.32 -17.56
C SER A 381 12.55 2.46 -17.60
N VAL A 382 11.80 1.54 -16.99
CA VAL A 382 10.32 1.58 -16.94
C VAL A 382 9.79 1.98 -15.56
N GLY A 383 10.68 2.21 -14.57
CA GLY A 383 10.31 2.63 -13.23
C GLY A 383 10.13 1.48 -12.24
N ASP A 384 10.52 0.27 -12.61
CA ASP A 384 10.53 -0.88 -11.71
C ASP A 384 11.81 -0.94 -10.89
N ALA A 385 11.70 -1.33 -9.62
CA ALA A 385 12.87 -1.57 -8.81
C ALA A 385 13.65 -2.79 -9.30
N VAL A 386 14.96 -2.65 -9.41
CA VAL A 386 15.86 -3.76 -9.68
C VAL A 386 16.07 -4.53 -8.38
N ARG A 387 15.27 -5.57 -8.18
CA ARG A 387 15.33 -6.47 -7.02
C ARG A 387 15.69 -7.87 -7.47
N ASP A 388 16.69 -8.45 -6.83
CA ASP A 388 17.19 -9.80 -7.14
C ASP A 388 17.08 -10.78 -5.97
N THR A 389 16.51 -10.34 -4.86
CA THR A 389 16.47 -11.08 -3.61
C THR A 389 15.07 -11.05 -3.01
N ALA A 390 14.60 -12.21 -2.54
CA ALA A 390 13.41 -12.34 -1.73
C ALA A 390 13.66 -13.32 -0.58
N TYR A 391 12.89 -13.16 0.49
CA TYR A 391 12.90 -14.05 1.64
C TYR A 391 11.75 -15.03 1.53
N ILE A 392 11.94 -16.28 1.93
CA ILE A 392 10.86 -17.22 2.21
C ILE A 392 10.82 -17.44 3.70
N LYS A 393 9.68 -17.17 4.31
CA LYS A 393 9.39 -17.43 5.72
C LYS A 393 8.43 -18.60 5.84
N HIS A 394 8.44 -19.25 6.98
CA HIS A 394 7.41 -20.24 7.34
C HIS A 394 6.79 -19.89 8.69
N SER A 395 5.52 -20.29 8.86
CA SER A 395 4.82 -20.19 10.14
C SER A 395 5.28 -21.29 11.09
N THR A 396 5.52 -20.91 12.35
CA THR A 396 5.83 -21.87 13.42
C THR A 396 4.59 -22.18 14.25
N ASN A 397 4.62 -23.29 14.98
CA ASN A 397 3.49 -23.74 15.81
C ASN A 397 3.24 -22.84 17.05
N ASP A 398 4.18 -21.98 17.39
CA ASP A 398 4.05 -20.99 18.47
C ASP A 398 3.65 -19.60 17.96
N GLY A 399 3.29 -19.50 16.68
CA GLY A 399 2.74 -18.28 16.06
C GLY A 399 3.81 -17.24 15.75
N ALA A 400 4.97 -17.66 15.28
CA ALA A 400 6.02 -16.78 14.77
C ALA A 400 6.31 -17.03 13.29
N TRP A 401 6.85 -16.03 12.62
CA TRP A 401 7.50 -16.19 11.33
C TRP A 401 8.97 -16.50 11.52
N GLU A 402 9.45 -17.59 10.92
CA GLU A 402 10.88 -17.91 10.83
C GLU A 402 11.37 -17.85 9.40
N LEU A 403 12.61 -17.40 9.22
CA LEU A 403 13.27 -17.40 7.92
C LEU A 403 13.56 -18.86 7.50
N GLU A 404 12.98 -19.26 6.40
CA GLU A 404 13.26 -20.56 5.80
C GLU A 404 14.50 -20.50 4.89
N THR A 405 14.52 -19.53 3.99
CA THR A 405 15.64 -19.34 3.04
C THR A 405 15.60 -17.95 2.40
N VAL A 406 16.74 -17.56 1.84
CA VAL A 406 16.86 -16.39 0.97
C VAL A 406 17.00 -16.87 -0.46
N GLN A 407 16.09 -16.45 -1.32
CA GLN A 407 16.09 -16.78 -2.74
C GLN A 407 16.63 -15.61 -3.56
N LYS A 408 17.42 -15.91 -4.59
CA LYS A 408 17.94 -14.93 -5.54
C LYS A 408 17.50 -15.25 -6.95
N ALA A 409 17.38 -14.22 -7.78
CA ALA A 409 17.28 -14.42 -9.21
C ALA A 409 18.53 -15.16 -9.69
N SER A 410 18.36 -16.28 -10.37
CA SER A 410 19.43 -17.10 -10.97
C SER A 410 19.87 -16.50 -12.30
#